data_0f69713de626bb431a8e939fa3017ba3
#
_entry.id   0f69713de626bb431a8e939fa3017ba3
#
_cell.length_a   1.000
_cell.length_b   1.000
_cell.length_c   1.000
_cell.angle_alpha   90.00
_cell.angle_beta   90.00
_cell.angle_gamma   90.00
#
_symmetry.space_group_name_H-M   'P 1'
#
loop_
_entity.id
_entity.type
_entity.pdbx_description
1 polymer ?
#
loop_
_entity_poly.entity_id
_entity_poly.type
_entity_poly.pdbx_seq_one_letter_code
_entity_poly.pdbx_strand_id
1 'polypeptide(L)'
;MRACALLSLLLTALGAPAFAGVMDGLDSLPAGFAPRLEKIVAAKPAHFVKHGDGCPAATDACTEKAYLVPGDLVIVLGTQGDDVEVIFTGGAPRFRSTRGWLPRSALAPVPAAATPAWVGRWANGDDFIAITPAPGGSLAFVGSASWGGGDPARVANGGVNVGAFDTTLAPRGASVTFSPSADDGKPATLDPKVDSDDCVLRLWLLDPYLVAADNGKCGGMNVTFSNVYRRAPAKP
;
A
#
# COMPACT_ATOMS: atom_id res chain seq x y z
N MET A 1 2.55 -55.71 -39.41
CA MET A 1 2.81 -54.27 -39.32
C MET A 1 1.92 -53.70 -38.22
N ARG A 2 2.48 -53.40 -37.06
CA ARG A 2 1.75 -52.84 -35.90
C ARG A 2 2.12 -51.36 -35.83
N ALA A 3 1.16 -50.48 -36.02
CA ALA A 3 1.32 -49.02 -35.88
C ALA A 3 1.20 -48.66 -34.40
N CYS A 4 2.27 -48.13 -33.79
CA CYS A 4 2.26 -47.48 -32.49
C CYS A 4 1.77 -46.04 -32.65
N ALA A 5 0.60 -45.74 -32.11
CA ALA A 5 0.12 -44.36 -31.97
C ALA A 5 0.73 -43.75 -30.71
N LEU A 6 1.58 -42.74 -30.91
CA LEU A 6 2.11 -41.91 -29.82
C LEU A 6 1.06 -40.86 -29.42
N LEU A 7 0.52 -41.00 -28.26
CA LEU A 7 -0.40 -40.03 -27.63
C LEU A 7 0.45 -38.93 -26.98
N SER A 8 0.54 -37.77 -27.63
CA SER A 8 1.21 -36.60 -27.05
C SER A 8 0.27 -35.95 -26.05
N LEU A 9 0.60 -36.09 -24.76
CA LEU A 9 -0.04 -35.33 -23.67
C LEU A 9 0.44 -33.87 -23.75
N LEU A 10 -0.42 -32.96 -24.19
CA LEU A 10 -0.22 -31.52 -23.97
C LEU A 10 -0.47 -31.21 -22.50
N LEU A 11 0.58 -31.00 -21.73
CA LEU A 11 0.51 -30.35 -20.42
C LEU A 11 0.23 -28.86 -20.65
N THR A 12 -1.02 -28.43 -20.52
CA THR A 12 -1.34 -27.02 -20.36
C THR A 12 -0.90 -26.58 -18.96
N ALA A 13 0.23 -25.90 -18.87
CA ALA A 13 0.62 -25.20 -17.67
C ALA A 13 -0.42 -24.10 -17.39
N LEU A 14 -1.30 -24.35 -16.43
CA LEU A 14 -2.12 -23.32 -15.81
C LEU A 14 -1.18 -22.36 -15.07
N GLY A 15 -0.78 -21.28 -15.74
CA GLY A 15 -0.10 -20.17 -15.11
C GLY A 15 -0.96 -19.67 -13.97
N ALA A 16 -0.51 -19.84 -12.73
CA ALA A 16 -1.10 -19.17 -11.59
C ALA A 16 -1.08 -17.65 -11.88
N PRO A 17 -2.18 -16.92 -11.65
CA PRO A 17 -2.13 -15.48 -11.77
C PRO A 17 -1.06 -14.98 -10.80
N ALA A 18 -0.04 -14.32 -11.35
CA ALA A 18 0.90 -13.55 -10.54
C ALA A 18 0.03 -12.52 -9.80
N PHE A 19 -0.11 -12.68 -8.50
CA PHE A 19 -0.59 -11.62 -7.64
C PHE A 19 0.50 -10.54 -7.65
N ALA A 20 0.44 -9.63 -8.62
CA ALA A 20 1.11 -8.35 -8.51
C ALA A 20 0.58 -7.74 -7.22
N GLY A 21 1.43 -7.58 -6.22
CA GLY A 21 1.06 -7.05 -4.92
C GLY A 21 0.53 -5.62 -5.10
N VAL A 22 -0.34 -5.21 -4.21
CA VAL A 22 -0.88 -3.83 -4.11
C VAL A 22 0.23 -2.77 -4.06
N MET A 23 1.46 -3.21 -3.91
CA MET A 23 2.71 -2.45 -3.80
C MET A 23 3.11 -1.72 -5.09
N ASP A 24 2.72 -2.23 -6.27
CA ASP A 24 3.18 -1.74 -7.58
C ASP A 24 2.72 -0.32 -7.95
N GLY A 25 2.46 0.53 -7.00
CA GLY A 25 2.02 1.88 -7.29
C GLY A 25 2.26 2.90 -6.20
N LEU A 26 2.54 2.47 -4.97
CA LEU A 26 2.88 3.42 -3.90
C LEU A 26 4.34 3.87 -3.99
N ASP A 27 5.23 3.00 -4.43
CA ASP A 27 6.65 3.28 -4.68
C ASP A 27 6.85 4.20 -5.89
N SER A 28 5.93 4.18 -6.85
CA SER A 28 5.98 5.00 -8.07
C SER A 28 5.19 6.32 -7.98
N LEU A 29 4.70 6.68 -6.79
CA LEU A 29 3.99 7.95 -6.61
C LEU A 29 4.93 9.14 -6.91
N PRO A 30 4.56 10.05 -7.83
CA PRO A 30 5.39 11.20 -8.18
C PRO A 30 5.77 12.03 -6.96
N ALA A 31 6.93 12.67 -7.02
CA ALA A 31 7.29 13.68 -6.03
C ALA A 31 6.20 14.76 -5.97
N GLY A 32 5.73 15.09 -4.76
CA GLY A 32 4.66 16.06 -4.55
C GLY A 32 3.23 15.50 -4.68
N PHE A 33 3.06 14.24 -5.11
CA PHE A 33 1.76 13.59 -5.02
C PHE A 33 1.46 13.19 -3.56
N ALA A 34 0.23 13.44 -3.13
CA ALA A 34 -0.28 13.02 -1.83
C ALA A 34 -1.55 12.20 -2.02
N PRO A 35 -1.61 10.98 -1.50
CA PRO A 35 -2.85 10.21 -1.48
C PRO A 35 -3.89 10.93 -0.62
N ARG A 36 -5.17 10.74 -0.93
CA ARG A 36 -6.27 11.34 -0.17
C ARG A 36 -7.35 10.31 0.12
N LEU A 37 -8.03 10.47 1.24
CA LEU A 37 -9.13 9.61 1.65
C LEU A 37 -10.44 10.12 1.04
N GLU A 38 -11.16 9.23 0.40
CA GLU A 38 -12.51 9.49 -0.10
C GLU A 38 -13.44 8.34 0.30
N LYS A 39 -14.75 8.59 0.24
CA LYS A 39 -15.77 7.58 0.52
C LYS A 39 -16.69 7.38 -0.67
N ILE A 40 -17.22 6.18 -0.80
CA ILE A 40 -18.25 5.87 -1.78
C ILE A 40 -19.56 6.54 -1.35
N VAL A 41 -20.13 7.34 -2.25
CA VAL A 41 -21.42 8.06 -2.06
C VAL A 41 -22.47 7.67 -3.09
N ALA A 42 -22.13 6.82 -4.06
CA ALA A 42 -23.07 6.33 -5.07
C ALA A 42 -24.24 5.61 -4.39
N ALA A 43 -25.47 5.86 -4.86
CA ALA A 43 -26.67 5.20 -4.32
C ALA A 43 -26.75 3.70 -4.65
N LYS A 44 -25.99 3.23 -5.62
CA LYS A 44 -25.83 1.83 -6.03
C LYS A 44 -24.38 1.40 -5.85
N PRO A 45 -24.08 0.06 -5.82
CA PRO A 45 -22.71 -0.41 -5.79
C PRO A 45 -21.88 0.22 -6.92
N ALA A 46 -20.71 0.75 -6.56
CA ALA A 46 -19.74 1.33 -7.49
C ALA A 46 -18.82 0.22 -8.00
N HIS A 47 -19.02 -0.22 -9.23
CA HIS A 47 -18.18 -1.22 -9.85
C HIS A 47 -16.85 -0.63 -10.28
N PHE A 48 -15.78 -1.40 -10.12
CA PHE A 48 -14.50 -1.06 -10.73
C PHE A 48 -14.59 -1.09 -12.24
N VAL A 49 -13.82 -0.22 -12.90
CA VAL A 49 -13.72 -0.16 -14.35
C VAL A 49 -12.29 -0.50 -14.80
N LYS A 50 -12.18 -1.14 -15.95
CA LYS A 50 -10.90 -1.45 -16.57
C LYS A 50 -10.34 -0.23 -17.27
N HIS A 51 -9.02 -0.13 -17.32
CA HIS A 51 -8.27 0.80 -18.16
C HIS A 51 -7.35 0.01 -19.09
N GLY A 52 -7.15 0.52 -20.31
CA GLY A 52 -6.45 -0.20 -21.38
C GLY A 52 -7.38 -1.05 -22.27
N ASP A 53 -6.89 -1.55 -23.39
CA ASP A 53 -7.62 -2.41 -24.33
C ASP A 53 -9.01 -1.87 -24.78
N GLY A 54 -9.08 -0.55 -25.01
CA GLY A 54 -10.32 0.13 -25.39
C GLY A 54 -11.21 0.54 -24.22
N CYS A 55 -10.80 0.31 -22.99
CA CYS A 55 -11.43 0.84 -21.78
C CYS A 55 -10.68 2.10 -21.27
N PRO A 56 -11.34 3.01 -20.55
CA PRO A 56 -12.74 2.95 -20.17
C PRO A 56 -13.67 3.33 -21.34
N ALA A 57 -14.71 2.53 -21.51
CA ALA A 57 -15.86 2.90 -22.33
C ALA A 57 -17.11 2.62 -21.50
N ALA A 58 -18.19 3.33 -21.77
CA ALA A 58 -19.46 3.12 -21.07
C ALA A 58 -20.15 1.80 -21.52
N THR A 59 -19.39 0.70 -21.53
CA THR A 59 -19.85 -0.61 -21.93
C THR A 59 -19.66 -1.62 -20.79
N ASP A 60 -20.54 -2.61 -20.72
CA ASP A 60 -20.46 -3.70 -19.74
C ASP A 60 -19.11 -4.46 -19.81
N ALA A 61 -18.45 -4.47 -20.96
CA ALA A 61 -17.16 -5.11 -21.16
C ALA A 61 -16.04 -4.46 -20.33
N CYS A 62 -16.15 -3.17 -20.04
CA CYS A 62 -15.19 -2.43 -19.22
C CYS A 62 -15.55 -2.44 -17.72
N THR A 63 -16.71 -2.94 -17.35
CA THR A 63 -17.15 -3.01 -15.95
C THR A 63 -16.67 -4.32 -15.32
N GLU A 64 -16.04 -4.24 -14.14
CA GLU A 64 -15.62 -5.41 -13.40
C GLU A 64 -16.75 -5.94 -12.51
N LYS A 65 -16.64 -7.22 -12.11
CA LYS A 65 -17.58 -7.82 -11.15
C LYS A 65 -17.38 -7.29 -9.73
N ALA A 66 -16.15 -6.88 -9.41
CA ALA A 66 -15.81 -6.28 -8.12
C ALA A 66 -16.47 -4.90 -7.99
N TYR A 67 -16.98 -4.61 -6.81
CA TYR A 67 -17.64 -3.35 -6.50
C TYR A 67 -17.43 -2.95 -5.04
N LEU A 68 -17.68 -1.68 -4.77
CA LEU A 68 -17.72 -1.08 -3.45
C LEU A 68 -19.13 -0.58 -3.15
N VAL A 69 -19.46 -0.48 -1.87
CA VAL A 69 -20.80 -0.04 -1.41
C VAL A 69 -20.75 1.35 -0.76
N PRO A 70 -21.88 2.06 -0.67
CA PRO A 70 -21.93 3.35 0.00
C PRO A 70 -21.32 3.30 1.41
N GLY A 71 -20.43 4.25 1.70
CA GLY A 71 -19.70 4.33 2.97
C GLY A 71 -18.33 3.67 2.97
N ASP A 72 -18.00 2.82 2.00
CA ASP A 72 -16.64 2.28 1.88
C ASP A 72 -15.64 3.41 1.69
N LEU A 73 -14.51 3.30 2.40
CA LEU A 73 -13.41 4.25 2.33
C LEU A 73 -12.36 3.76 1.33
N VAL A 74 -11.89 4.65 0.49
CA VAL A 74 -10.84 4.38 -0.49
C VAL A 74 -9.72 5.43 -0.40
N ILE A 75 -8.52 5.00 -0.72
CA ILE A 75 -7.36 5.87 -0.85
C ILE A 75 -7.19 6.17 -2.33
N VAL A 76 -7.32 7.43 -2.71
CA VAL A 76 -7.15 7.89 -4.09
C VAL A 76 -5.68 8.08 -4.38
N LEU A 77 -5.21 7.46 -5.46
CA LEU A 77 -3.83 7.51 -5.93
C LEU A 77 -3.66 8.40 -7.16
N GLY A 78 -4.65 8.45 -8.03
CA GLY A 78 -4.55 9.17 -9.30
C GLY A 78 -5.90 9.51 -9.90
N THR A 79 -5.86 10.23 -11.03
CA THR A 79 -7.05 10.54 -11.84
C THR A 79 -6.70 10.42 -13.30
N GLN A 80 -7.62 9.89 -14.10
CA GLN A 80 -7.50 9.85 -15.56
C GLN A 80 -8.89 10.08 -16.18
N GLY A 81 -9.07 11.24 -16.82
CA GLY A 81 -10.40 11.65 -17.28
C GLY A 81 -11.39 11.76 -16.13
N ASP A 82 -12.53 11.10 -16.26
CA ASP A 82 -13.60 11.06 -15.25
C ASP A 82 -13.43 9.89 -14.27
N ASP A 83 -12.33 9.16 -14.31
CA ASP A 83 -12.05 8.04 -13.43
C ASP A 83 -10.93 8.37 -12.43
N VAL A 84 -10.99 7.67 -11.32
CA VAL A 84 -10.10 7.83 -10.18
C VAL A 84 -9.49 6.48 -9.84
N GLU A 85 -8.18 6.45 -9.75
CA GLU A 85 -7.47 5.28 -9.28
C GLU A 85 -7.50 5.22 -7.77
N VAL A 86 -7.92 4.09 -7.22
CA VAL A 86 -8.12 3.92 -5.79
C VAL A 86 -7.52 2.61 -5.27
N ILE A 87 -7.15 2.62 -4.00
CA ILE A 87 -6.93 1.42 -3.21
C ILE A 87 -8.06 1.30 -2.20
N PHE A 88 -8.74 0.16 -2.20
CA PHE A 88 -9.63 -0.29 -1.15
C PHE A 88 -8.94 -1.37 -0.32
N THR A 89 -8.91 -1.20 0.98
CA THR A 89 -8.41 -2.24 1.90
C THR A 89 -9.59 -2.86 2.63
N GLY A 90 -9.86 -4.14 2.36
CA GLY A 90 -10.89 -4.91 3.05
C GLY A 90 -10.61 -5.05 4.56
N GLY A 91 -11.62 -5.47 5.32
CA GLY A 91 -11.51 -5.69 6.76
C GLY A 91 -10.71 -6.95 7.14
N ALA A 92 -10.40 -7.05 8.46
CA ALA A 92 -9.81 -8.25 9.04
C ALA A 92 -10.66 -9.51 8.75
N PRO A 93 -10.09 -10.74 8.77
CA PRO A 93 -8.74 -11.07 9.22
C PRO A 93 -7.66 -11.02 8.14
N ARG A 94 -8.04 -10.85 6.88
CA ARG A 94 -7.08 -10.76 5.77
C ARG A 94 -7.21 -9.40 5.13
N PHE A 95 -6.25 -8.52 5.39
CA PHE A 95 -6.12 -7.24 4.72
C PHE A 95 -5.83 -7.47 3.22
N ARG A 96 -6.91 -7.73 2.47
CA ARG A 96 -6.82 -7.78 1.02
C ARG A 96 -7.08 -6.38 0.51
N SER A 97 -6.12 -5.85 -0.18
CA SER A 97 -6.30 -4.61 -0.91
C SER A 97 -6.73 -4.91 -2.34
N THR A 98 -7.62 -4.08 -2.84
CA THR A 98 -8.02 -4.08 -4.25
C THR A 98 -7.66 -2.72 -4.82
N ARG A 99 -6.87 -2.69 -5.88
CA ARG A 99 -6.56 -1.49 -6.64
C ARG A 99 -7.34 -1.51 -7.93
N GLY A 100 -7.85 -0.37 -8.34
CA GLY A 100 -8.59 -0.24 -9.60
C GLY A 100 -9.14 1.16 -9.78
N TRP A 101 -9.90 1.33 -10.82
CA TRP A 101 -10.48 2.61 -11.20
C TRP A 101 -11.96 2.65 -10.86
N LEU A 102 -12.44 3.80 -10.38
CA LEU A 102 -13.84 4.08 -10.12
C LEU A 102 -14.24 5.39 -10.78
N PRO A 103 -15.50 5.53 -11.22
CA PRO A 103 -16.01 6.81 -11.70
C PRO A 103 -15.89 7.88 -10.61
N ARG A 104 -15.39 9.06 -10.93
CA ARG A 104 -15.28 10.21 -10.01
C ARG A 104 -16.61 10.54 -9.33
N SER A 105 -17.71 10.38 -10.05
CA SER A 105 -19.06 10.65 -9.55
C SER A 105 -19.49 9.72 -8.40
N ALA A 106 -18.81 8.59 -8.22
CA ALA A 106 -19.10 7.65 -7.13
C ALA A 106 -18.48 8.05 -5.79
N LEU A 107 -17.62 9.08 -5.77
CA LEU A 107 -16.73 9.39 -4.65
C LEU A 107 -17.00 10.80 -4.08
N ALA A 108 -16.80 10.96 -2.79
CA ALA A 108 -16.72 12.25 -2.11
C ALA A 108 -15.53 12.32 -1.17
N PRO A 109 -14.88 13.50 -1.03
CA PRO A 109 -13.78 13.68 -0.10
C PRO A 109 -14.20 13.40 1.35
N VAL A 110 -13.29 12.79 2.12
CA VAL A 110 -13.40 12.73 3.58
C VAL A 110 -12.58 13.88 4.14
N PRO A 111 -13.18 14.75 4.99
CA PRO A 111 -12.44 15.83 5.60
C PRO A 111 -11.26 15.30 6.41
N ALA A 112 -10.10 15.93 6.28
CA ALA A 112 -8.95 15.62 7.10
C ALA A 112 -9.24 15.98 8.58
N ALA A 113 -8.70 15.17 9.50
CA ALA A 113 -8.79 15.48 10.92
C ALA A 113 -8.05 16.79 11.22
N ALA A 114 -8.65 17.66 12.04
CA ALA A 114 -8.05 18.93 12.42
C ALA A 114 -6.72 18.75 13.17
N THR A 115 -6.61 17.66 13.94
CA THR A 115 -5.38 17.28 14.65
C THR A 115 -5.00 15.85 14.27
N PRO A 116 -3.88 15.64 13.59
CA PRO A 116 -3.44 14.31 13.20
C PRO A 116 -3.08 13.44 14.40
N ALA A 117 -3.70 12.27 14.52
CA ALA A 117 -3.47 11.33 15.60
C ALA A 117 -2.43 10.26 15.20
N TRP A 118 -1.16 10.66 15.10
CA TRP A 118 -0.06 9.80 14.67
C TRP A 118 0.17 8.59 15.57
N VAL A 119 0.10 8.81 16.89
CA VAL A 119 0.45 7.82 17.92
C VAL A 119 -0.38 6.56 17.79
N GLY A 120 0.29 5.41 17.76
CA GLY A 120 -0.32 4.09 17.66
C GLY A 120 0.58 3.08 16.97
N ARG A 121 0.13 1.83 16.93
CA ARG A 121 0.71 0.79 16.10
C ARG A 121 -0.12 0.64 14.84
N TRP A 122 0.52 0.80 13.71
CA TRP A 122 -0.05 0.68 12.38
C TRP A 122 0.47 -0.61 11.76
N ALA A 123 -0.39 -1.49 11.28
CA ALA A 123 0.00 -2.81 10.82
C ALA A 123 -0.66 -3.19 9.49
N ASN A 124 0.06 -3.98 8.70
CA ASN A 124 -0.44 -4.71 7.54
C ASN A 124 0.21 -6.11 7.55
N GLY A 125 -0.56 -7.12 7.95
CA GLY A 125 0.01 -8.44 8.24
C GLY A 125 1.04 -8.38 9.36
N ASP A 126 2.25 -8.88 9.10
CA ASP A 126 3.37 -8.87 10.04
C ASP A 126 4.17 -7.55 10.00
N ASP A 127 4.03 -6.78 8.92
CA ASP A 127 4.69 -5.50 8.78
C ASP A 127 4.02 -4.43 9.64
N PHE A 128 4.81 -3.55 10.22
CA PHE A 128 4.27 -2.50 11.06
C PHE A 128 5.10 -1.22 11.09
N ILE A 129 4.43 -0.13 11.47
CA ILE A 129 5.02 1.14 11.88
C ILE A 129 4.41 1.50 13.24
N ALA A 130 5.22 1.52 14.29
CA ALA A 130 4.83 1.96 15.64
C ALA A 130 5.27 3.40 15.83
N ILE A 131 4.36 4.24 16.31
CA ILE A 131 4.59 5.67 16.53
C ILE A 131 4.24 5.98 17.99
N THR A 132 5.21 6.49 18.74
CA THR A 132 5.07 6.78 20.17
C THR A 132 5.53 8.20 20.49
N PRO A 133 5.03 8.82 21.58
CA PRO A 133 5.55 10.10 22.02
C PRO A 133 7.03 10.02 22.37
N ALA A 134 7.77 11.08 22.03
CA ALA A 134 9.18 11.28 22.37
C ALA A 134 9.38 12.64 23.05
N PRO A 135 10.52 12.88 23.70
CA PRO A 135 10.81 14.16 24.35
C PRO A 135 10.73 15.35 23.38
N GLY A 136 10.42 16.53 23.90
CA GLY A 136 10.40 17.78 23.16
C GLY A 136 9.24 17.92 22.17
N GLY A 137 8.16 17.14 22.30
CA GLY A 137 7.01 17.17 21.40
C GLY A 137 7.25 16.43 20.09
N SER A 138 8.35 15.68 20.00
CA SER A 138 8.65 14.78 18.89
C SER A 138 7.90 13.46 19.00
N LEU A 139 7.96 12.65 17.94
CA LEU A 139 7.46 11.29 17.89
C LEU A 139 8.59 10.33 17.50
N ALA A 140 8.66 9.19 18.15
CA ALA A 140 9.51 8.08 17.75
C ALA A 140 8.74 7.19 16.78
N PHE A 141 9.38 6.87 15.66
CA PHE A 141 8.87 6.02 14.58
C PHE A 141 9.74 4.78 14.50
N VAL A 142 9.15 3.62 14.70
CA VAL A 142 9.83 2.33 14.58
C VAL A 142 9.08 1.50 13.55
N GLY A 143 9.77 1.07 12.50
CA GLY A 143 9.18 0.27 11.43
C GLY A 143 9.88 -1.07 11.26
N SER A 144 9.10 -2.09 10.88
CA SER A 144 9.60 -3.39 10.48
C SER A 144 8.77 -3.91 9.31
N ALA A 145 9.45 -4.37 8.27
CA ALA A 145 8.85 -5.01 7.11
C ALA A 145 9.65 -6.24 6.70
N SER A 146 8.99 -7.19 6.04
CA SER A 146 9.64 -8.41 5.59
C SER A 146 9.13 -8.85 4.22
N TRP A 147 10.02 -9.47 3.45
CA TRP A 147 9.65 -10.20 2.25
C TRP A 147 9.88 -11.70 2.46
N GLY A 148 8.84 -12.50 2.18
CA GLY A 148 8.88 -13.95 2.36
C GLY A 148 8.58 -14.44 3.77
N GLY A 149 8.35 -13.56 4.75
CA GLY A 149 8.02 -13.92 6.14
C GLY A 149 6.70 -14.69 6.30
N GLY A 150 5.74 -14.47 5.39
CA GLY A 150 4.48 -15.23 5.37
C GLY A 150 4.56 -16.63 4.76
N ASP A 151 5.73 -17.05 4.26
CA ASP A 151 5.97 -18.38 3.68
C ASP A 151 6.76 -19.24 4.67
N PRO A 152 6.13 -20.27 5.31
CA PRO A 152 6.81 -21.13 6.29
C PRO A 152 8.06 -21.84 5.74
N ALA A 153 8.07 -22.18 4.44
CA ALA A 153 9.22 -22.85 3.84
C ALA A 153 10.40 -21.89 3.70
N ARG A 154 10.14 -20.60 3.35
CA ARG A 154 11.19 -19.58 3.33
C ARG A 154 11.73 -19.29 4.72
N VAL A 155 10.84 -19.17 5.71
CA VAL A 155 11.24 -18.97 7.11
C VAL A 155 12.15 -20.09 7.58
N ALA A 156 11.78 -21.35 7.33
CA ALA A 156 12.56 -22.52 7.72
C ALA A 156 13.96 -22.59 7.04
N ASN A 157 14.09 -22.05 5.84
CA ASN A 157 15.32 -22.08 5.04
C ASN A 157 16.13 -20.77 5.08
N GLY A 158 15.74 -19.80 5.93
CA GLY A 158 16.43 -18.51 6.03
C GLY A 158 16.25 -17.63 4.79
N GLY A 159 15.22 -17.88 3.97
CA GLY A 159 14.94 -17.14 2.74
C GLY A 159 14.02 -15.91 2.95
N VAL A 160 14.11 -15.27 4.13
CA VAL A 160 13.35 -14.06 4.48
C VAL A 160 14.28 -12.86 4.46
N ASN A 161 13.90 -11.83 3.69
CA ASN A 161 14.55 -10.54 3.75
C ASN A 161 13.80 -9.62 4.71
N VAL A 162 14.53 -8.77 5.42
CA VAL A 162 13.97 -7.85 6.42
C VAL A 162 14.44 -6.43 6.19
N GLY A 163 13.63 -5.48 6.62
CA GLY A 163 13.97 -4.06 6.72
C GLY A 163 13.44 -3.53 8.05
N ALA A 164 14.18 -2.61 8.64
CA ALA A 164 13.78 -1.94 9.86
C ALA A 164 14.27 -0.51 9.85
N PHE A 165 13.57 0.35 10.57
CA PHE A 165 14.05 1.69 10.88
C PHE A 165 13.61 2.11 12.28
N ASP A 166 14.41 2.98 12.89
CA ASP A 166 14.11 3.65 14.15
C ASP A 166 14.55 5.11 14.02
N THR A 167 13.65 6.04 14.26
CA THR A 167 13.95 7.47 14.18
C THR A 167 13.02 8.29 15.04
N THR A 168 13.48 9.49 15.43
CA THR A 168 12.68 10.47 16.18
C THR A 168 12.62 11.77 15.40
N LEU A 169 11.39 12.25 15.15
CA LEU A 169 11.14 13.48 14.42
C LEU A 169 9.80 14.11 14.79
N ALA A 170 9.59 15.36 14.39
CA ALA A 170 8.33 16.07 14.57
C ALA A 170 7.63 16.24 13.22
N PRO A 171 6.56 15.48 12.91
CA PRO A 171 5.83 15.63 11.67
C PRO A 171 5.10 16.97 11.61
N ARG A 172 4.99 17.56 10.41
CA ARG A 172 4.25 18.81 10.17
C ARG A 172 2.90 18.47 9.54
N GLY A 173 1.83 18.48 10.35
CA GLY A 173 0.50 18.12 9.87
C GLY A 173 0.30 16.61 9.70
N ALA A 174 -0.42 16.20 8.65
CA ALA A 174 -0.80 14.82 8.40
C ALA A 174 0.14 14.06 7.44
N SER A 175 1.30 14.63 7.11
CA SER A 175 2.30 13.98 6.25
C SER A 175 3.72 14.27 6.72
N VAL A 176 4.63 13.37 6.40
CA VAL A 176 6.05 13.55 6.66
C VAL A 176 6.87 12.77 5.64
N THR A 177 7.97 13.37 5.16
CA THR A 177 8.99 12.70 4.37
C THR A 177 10.30 12.75 5.15
N PHE A 178 10.97 11.62 5.28
CA PHE A 178 12.22 11.54 6.02
C PHE A 178 13.11 10.41 5.50
N SER A 179 14.41 10.56 5.75
CA SER A 179 15.38 9.47 5.65
C SER A 179 15.71 9.05 7.07
N PRO A 180 15.40 7.80 7.48
CA PRO A 180 15.80 7.33 8.80
C PRO A 180 17.32 7.31 8.91
N SER A 181 17.80 7.29 10.15
CA SER A 181 19.23 7.08 10.40
C SER A 181 19.67 5.79 9.70
N ALA A 182 20.73 5.86 8.94
CA ALA A 182 21.41 4.64 8.52
C ALA A 182 22.04 3.96 9.75
N ASP A 183 22.45 2.71 9.63
CA ASP A 183 23.15 1.94 10.69
C ASP A 183 24.40 2.63 11.25
N ASP A 184 24.83 3.73 10.63
CA ASP A 184 25.96 4.56 11.03
C ASP A 184 25.66 5.62 12.12
N GLY A 185 24.45 5.62 12.66
CA GLY A 185 24.04 6.52 13.76
C GLY A 185 23.81 7.98 13.38
N LYS A 186 23.71 8.29 12.08
CA LYS A 186 23.35 9.66 11.66
C LYS A 186 21.90 10.00 12.02
N PRO A 187 21.61 11.25 12.41
CA PRO A 187 20.25 11.67 12.68
C PRO A 187 19.39 11.59 11.41
N ALA A 188 18.11 11.32 11.59
CA ALA A 188 17.15 11.33 10.50
C ALA A 188 17.15 12.69 9.78
N THR A 189 17.14 12.64 8.44
CA THR A 189 17.02 13.81 7.59
C THR A 189 15.57 14.01 7.21
N LEU A 190 14.99 15.18 7.51
CA LEU A 190 13.67 15.58 7.05
C LEU A 190 13.73 16.14 5.63
N ASP A 191 12.68 15.89 4.85
CA ASP A 191 12.51 16.38 3.48
C ASP A 191 13.68 15.99 2.52
N PRO A 192 14.20 14.74 2.58
CA PRO A 192 15.22 14.28 1.64
C PRO A 192 14.66 14.20 0.22
N LYS A 193 15.54 14.19 -0.77
CA LYS A 193 15.15 13.93 -2.16
C LYS A 193 14.66 12.49 -2.28
N VAL A 194 13.56 12.28 -2.99
CA VAL A 194 12.96 10.94 -3.18
C VAL A 194 13.85 10.02 -4.02
N ASP A 195 14.70 10.59 -4.87
CA ASP A 195 15.69 9.89 -5.70
C ASP A 195 17.04 9.65 -5.00
N SER A 196 17.11 9.90 -3.68
CA SER A 196 18.29 9.63 -2.86
C SER A 196 18.74 8.17 -2.94
N ASP A 197 20.04 7.93 -2.78
CA ASP A 197 20.59 6.59 -2.61
C ASP A 197 20.33 6.01 -1.22
N ASP A 198 19.98 6.85 -0.26
CA ASP A 198 19.53 6.43 1.07
C ASP A 198 18.07 6.01 1.07
N CYS A 199 17.66 5.24 2.10
CA CYS A 199 16.26 4.96 2.37
C CYS A 199 15.48 6.26 2.56
N VAL A 200 14.42 6.45 1.82
CA VAL A 200 13.47 7.56 1.98
C VAL A 200 12.08 7.03 2.20
N LEU A 201 11.44 7.47 3.26
CA LEU A 201 10.06 7.15 3.62
C LEU A 201 9.17 8.40 3.53
N ARG A 202 8.01 8.22 2.94
CA ARG A 202 6.91 9.19 2.91
C ARG A 202 5.72 8.58 3.61
N LEU A 203 5.19 9.25 4.62
CA LEU A 203 4.03 8.81 5.38
C LEU A 203 2.91 9.83 5.26
N TRP A 204 1.68 9.34 5.09
CA TRP A 204 0.45 10.14 5.11
C TRP A 204 -0.54 9.51 6.08
N LEU A 205 -0.94 10.27 7.08
CA LEU A 205 -1.98 9.87 8.03
C LEU A 205 -3.35 10.24 7.45
N LEU A 206 -4.06 9.25 6.97
CA LEU A 206 -5.41 9.32 6.41
C LEU A 206 -6.37 8.52 7.28
N ASP A 207 -6.52 8.92 8.56
CA ASP A 207 -7.27 8.14 9.55
C ASP A 207 -8.57 7.53 8.98
N PRO A 208 -8.80 6.21 9.08
CA PRO A 208 -8.15 5.22 9.95
C PRO A 208 -6.91 4.52 9.32
N TYR A 209 -6.29 5.09 8.32
CA TYR A 209 -5.14 4.52 7.61
C TYR A 209 -3.86 5.34 7.84
N LEU A 210 -2.73 4.64 7.80
CA LEU A 210 -1.43 5.22 7.55
C LEU A 210 -0.95 4.69 6.19
N VAL A 211 -0.72 5.58 5.24
CA VAL A 211 -0.15 5.23 3.94
C VAL A 211 1.34 5.50 4.01
N ALA A 212 2.13 4.53 3.60
CA ALA A 212 3.57 4.68 3.47
C ALA A 212 3.99 4.44 2.02
N ALA A 213 4.98 5.18 1.57
CA ALA A 213 5.71 4.93 0.34
C ALA A 213 7.20 5.12 0.59
N ASP A 214 8.01 4.16 0.16
CA ASP A 214 9.45 4.25 0.21
C ASP A 214 10.06 4.27 -1.21
N ASN A 215 11.35 4.48 -1.30
CA ASN A 215 12.08 4.50 -2.57
C ASN A 215 12.72 3.15 -2.93
N GLY A 216 12.28 2.03 -2.32
CA GLY A 216 12.81 0.69 -2.55
C GLY A 216 14.19 0.44 -1.94
N LYS A 217 14.69 1.35 -1.09
CA LYS A 217 16.03 1.27 -0.47
C LYS A 217 15.97 1.12 1.06
N CYS A 218 14.79 0.77 1.59
CA CYS A 218 14.55 0.71 3.03
C CYS A 218 14.68 -0.70 3.64
N GLY A 219 15.33 -1.62 2.94
CA GLY A 219 15.51 -2.97 3.43
C GLY A 219 16.27 -3.87 2.47
N GLY A 220 16.30 -5.16 2.78
CA GLY A 220 16.86 -6.17 1.90
C GLY A 220 16.08 -6.31 0.58
N MET A 221 16.55 -7.20 -0.29
CA MET A 221 15.93 -7.42 -1.61
C MET A 221 14.42 -7.71 -1.49
N ASN A 222 13.62 -6.98 -2.25
CA ASN A 222 12.15 -7.05 -2.29
C ASN A 222 11.43 -6.60 -1.00
N VAL A 223 12.14 -6.08 -0.01
CA VAL A 223 11.50 -5.47 1.17
C VAL A 223 11.06 -4.06 0.81
N THR A 224 9.86 -3.70 1.21
CA THR A 224 9.34 -2.34 1.09
C THR A 224 8.39 -2.02 2.24
N PHE A 225 8.37 -0.78 2.67
CA PHE A 225 7.37 -0.22 3.57
C PHE A 225 6.19 0.39 2.83
N SER A 226 6.24 0.45 1.49
CA SER A 226 5.17 0.98 0.64
C SER A 226 3.90 0.15 0.78
N ASN A 227 2.97 0.64 1.60
CA ASN A 227 1.76 -0.10 1.98
C ASN A 227 0.68 0.82 2.56
N VAL A 228 -0.52 0.27 2.70
CA VAL A 228 -1.61 0.85 3.49
C VAL A 228 -1.72 0.10 4.80
N TYR A 229 -1.39 0.76 5.88
CA TYR A 229 -1.44 0.22 7.23
C TYR A 229 -2.75 0.63 7.91
N ARG A 230 -3.25 -0.22 8.79
CA ARG A 230 -4.38 0.07 9.66
C ARG A 230 -3.93 0.17 11.11
N ARG A 231 -4.64 0.97 11.88
CA ARG A 231 -4.40 1.04 13.32
C ARG A 231 -4.68 -0.33 13.93
N ALA A 232 -3.65 -0.93 14.54
CA ALA A 232 -3.82 -2.18 15.28
C ALA A 232 -4.64 -1.92 16.56
N PRO A 233 -5.52 -2.84 16.96
CA PRO A 233 -6.17 -2.73 18.26
C PRO A 233 -5.12 -2.66 19.37
N ALA A 234 -5.40 -1.88 20.41
CA ALA A 234 -4.56 -1.88 21.60
C ALA A 234 -4.49 -3.34 22.11
N LYS A 235 -3.27 -3.83 22.37
CA LYS A 235 -3.15 -5.11 23.08
C LYS A 235 -3.83 -4.97 24.45
N PRO A 236 -4.73 -5.92 24.80
CA PRO A 236 -5.35 -5.93 26.13
C PRO A 236 -4.29 -6.05 27.23
#